data_7915db970be141b2c5a27a404b720785
#
_entry.id   7915db970be141b2c5a27a404b720785
#
_cell.length_a   1.000
_cell.length_b   1.000
_cell.length_c   1.000
_cell.angle_alpha   90.00
_cell.angle_beta   90.00
_cell.angle_gamma   90.00
#
_symmetry.space_group_name_H-M   'P 1'
#
loop_
_entity.id
_entity.type
_entity.pdbx_description
1 polymer ?
#
loop_
_entity_poly.entity_id
_entity_poly.type
_entity_poly.pdbx_seq_one_letter_code
_entity_poly.pdbx_strand_id
1 'polypeptide(L)'
;ARALVNEPRVLLLDEPTTGVDAVSRSEFWDMLSELKSKGISMLVSTPYMDEARRCDRIALCNEGKILGIDTPQGIVGRFDGPLYALSGRDMYGLLLAARRSAGVRECYPFGEAHHLIPADEFDAAAFARELAGQGFPDAVIRPAEAGIEDVFIKLMHHEP
;
A
#
# COMPACT_ATOMS: atom_id res chain seq x y z
N ALA A 1 17.31 -9.23 20.76
CA ALA A 1 18.44 -9.14 21.71
C ALA A 1 19.50 -10.24 21.47
N ARG A 2 19.14 -11.54 21.36
CA ARG A 2 20.15 -12.63 21.17
C ARG A 2 20.93 -12.50 19.84
N ALA A 3 20.32 -12.06 18.75
CA ALA A 3 20.97 -11.93 17.45
C ALA A 3 22.10 -10.87 17.42
N LEU A 4 22.13 -9.95 18.36
CA LEU A 4 23.13 -8.87 18.45
C LEU A 4 24.33 -9.19 19.33
N VAL A 5 24.30 -10.29 20.09
CA VAL A 5 25.36 -10.65 21.08
C VAL A 5 26.74 -10.81 20.43
N ASN A 6 26.78 -11.26 19.17
CA ASN A 6 28.03 -11.54 18.45
C ASN A 6 28.43 -10.40 17.50
N GLU A 7 27.88 -9.18 17.66
CA GLU A 7 28.14 -8.02 16.80
C GLU A 7 28.10 -8.36 15.29
N PRO A 8 26.97 -8.89 14.79
CA PRO A 8 26.88 -9.36 13.42
C PRO A 8 26.99 -8.19 12.43
N ARG A 9 27.59 -8.44 11.28
CA ARG A 9 27.59 -7.48 10.17
C ARG A 9 26.30 -7.50 9.35
N VAL A 10 25.54 -8.59 9.45
CA VAL A 10 24.27 -8.80 8.73
C VAL A 10 23.24 -9.39 9.68
N LEU A 11 22.04 -8.82 9.68
CA LEU A 11 20.86 -9.35 10.38
C LEU A 11 19.83 -9.84 9.36
N LEU A 12 19.30 -11.02 9.62
CA LEU A 12 18.14 -11.55 8.90
C LEU A 12 16.96 -11.58 9.88
N LEU A 13 15.90 -10.87 9.56
CA LEU A 13 14.73 -10.69 10.42
C LEU A 13 13.48 -11.11 9.64
N ASP A 14 12.85 -12.16 10.09
CA ASP A 14 11.65 -12.71 9.48
C ASP A 14 10.43 -12.29 10.29
N GLU A 15 9.60 -11.43 9.70
CA GLU A 15 8.39 -10.83 10.28
C GLU A 15 8.56 -10.36 11.74
N PRO A 16 9.59 -9.58 12.07
CA PRO A 16 9.98 -9.33 13.46
C PRO A 16 8.96 -8.54 14.28
N THR A 17 8.00 -7.91 13.62
CA THR A 17 6.98 -7.03 14.22
C THR A 17 5.57 -7.63 14.18
N THR A 18 5.42 -8.84 13.66
CA THR A 18 4.12 -9.51 13.62
C THR A 18 3.58 -9.76 15.03
N GLY A 19 2.37 -9.30 15.30
CA GLY A 19 1.74 -9.37 16.62
C GLY A 19 2.22 -8.32 17.64
N VAL A 20 3.03 -7.36 17.22
CA VAL A 20 3.50 -6.25 18.05
C VAL A 20 2.58 -5.04 17.87
N ASP A 21 2.29 -4.32 18.95
CA ASP A 21 1.51 -3.10 18.91
C ASP A 21 2.21 -1.96 18.15
N ALA A 22 1.46 -0.95 17.71
CA ALA A 22 1.97 0.12 16.84
C ALA A 22 3.11 0.94 17.47
N VAL A 23 3.09 1.16 18.80
CA VAL A 23 4.13 1.94 19.49
C VAL A 23 5.42 1.14 19.53
N SER A 24 5.37 -0.08 20.04
CA SER A 24 6.52 -0.99 20.10
C SER A 24 7.11 -1.29 18.73
N ARG A 25 6.26 -1.33 17.69
CA ARG A 25 6.66 -1.48 16.29
C ARG A 25 7.50 -0.28 15.82
N SER A 26 7.05 0.94 16.13
CA SER A 26 7.82 2.14 15.80
C SER A 26 9.19 2.18 16.51
N GLU A 27 9.22 1.88 17.81
CA GLU A 27 10.45 1.81 18.59
C GLU A 27 11.43 0.76 18.04
N PHE A 28 10.92 -0.38 17.60
CA PHE A 28 11.72 -1.41 16.97
C PHE A 28 12.40 -0.93 15.69
N TRP A 29 11.67 -0.24 14.82
CA TRP A 29 12.21 0.32 13.58
C TRP A 29 13.21 1.46 13.84
N ASP A 30 13.03 2.25 14.91
CA ASP A 30 13.99 3.27 15.32
C ASP A 30 15.29 2.61 15.78
N MET A 31 15.21 1.53 16.56
CA MET A 31 16.37 0.71 16.93
C MET A 31 17.08 0.13 15.68
N LEU A 32 16.36 -0.37 14.68
CA LEU A 32 16.97 -0.85 13.44
C LEU A 32 17.71 0.28 12.71
N SER A 33 17.15 1.49 12.71
CA SER A 33 17.79 2.67 12.12
C SER A 33 19.11 3.02 12.82
N GLU A 34 19.18 2.88 14.14
CA GLU A 34 20.43 3.04 14.90
C GLU A 34 21.47 1.96 14.55
N LEU A 35 21.04 0.71 14.43
CA LEU A 35 21.93 -0.39 14.04
C LEU A 35 22.49 -0.19 12.62
N LYS A 36 21.66 0.30 11.70
CA LYS A 36 22.07 0.66 10.36
C LYS A 36 23.15 1.75 10.38
N SER A 37 22.99 2.80 11.20
CA SER A 37 23.98 3.87 11.34
C SER A 37 25.35 3.37 11.85
N LYS A 38 25.37 2.23 12.56
CA LYS A 38 26.57 1.52 12.98
C LYS A 38 27.15 0.57 11.93
N GLY A 39 26.60 0.56 10.72
CA GLY A 39 27.11 -0.21 9.59
C GLY A 39 26.58 -1.65 9.49
N ILE A 40 25.54 -2.00 10.25
CA ILE A 40 24.89 -3.32 10.15
C ILE A 40 23.94 -3.34 8.95
N SER A 41 24.12 -4.29 8.06
CA SER A 41 23.16 -4.56 6.95
C SER A 41 22.03 -5.43 7.46
N MET A 42 20.80 -5.15 7.00
CA MET A 42 19.62 -5.88 7.45
C MET A 42 18.76 -6.31 6.27
N LEU A 43 18.31 -7.57 6.31
CA LEU A 43 17.24 -8.07 5.44
C LEU A 43 16.04 -8.39 6.33
N VAL A 44 14.94 -7.70 6.08
CA VAL A 44 13.70 -7.83 6.87
C VAL A 44 12.58 -8.30 5.96
N SER A 45 11.89 -9.38 6.33
CA SER A 45 10.58 -9.69 5.74
C SER A 45 9.48 -9.02 6.57
N THR A 46 8.47 -8.49 5.92
CA THR A 46 7.31 -7.90 6.57
C THR A 46 6.09 -7.90 5.66
N PRO A 47 4.87 -8.17 6.17
CA PRO A 47 3.64 -7.98 5.41
C PRO A 47 3.14 -6.51 5.44
N TYR A 48 3.80 -5.63 6.20
CA TYR A 48 3.35 -4.26 6.43
C TYR A 48 4.02 -3.27 5.48
N MET A 49 3.25 -2.64 4.58
CA MET A 49 3.79 -1.72 3.56
C MET A 49 4.29 -0.39 4.17
N ASP A 50 3.78 0.01 5.32
CA ASP A 50 4.27 1.17 6.07
C ASP A 50 5.70 0.95 6.58
N GLU A 51 6.06 -0.29 6.95
CA GLU A 51 7.42 -0.67 7.31
C GLU A 51 8.36 -0.67 6.10
N ALA A 52 7.87 -1.15 4.95
CA ALA A 52 8.64 -1.14 3.72
C ALA A 52 9.14 0.27 3.33
N ARG A 53 8.37 1.32 3.65
CA ARG A 53 8.77 2.72 3.43
C ARG A 53 10.01 3.15 4.22
N ARG A 54 10.36 2.45 5.30
CA ARG A 54 11.52 2.72 6.16
C ARG A 54 12.80 2.05 5.65
N CYS A 55 12.70 1.21 4.63
CA CYS A 55 13.82 0.50 4.02
C CYS A 55 14.49 1.33 2.92
N ASP A 56 15.78 1.09 2.66
CA ASP A 56 16.48 1.71 1.51
C ASP A 56 16.08 1.08 0.18
N ARG A 57 15.84 -0.23 0.19
CA ARG A 57 15.38 -1.01 -0.95
C ARG A 57 14.33 -2.02 -0.49
N ILE A 58 13.38 -2.28 -1.34
CA ILE A 58 12.32 -3.26 -1.10
C ILE A 58 12.22 -4.23 -2.29
N ALA A 59 11.85 -5.46 -1.99
CA ALA A 59 11.44 -6.45 -2.96
C ALA A 59 9.97 -6.80 -2.69
N LEU A 60 9.11 -6.56 -3.66
CA LEU A 60 7.71 -6.98 -3.59
C LEU A 60 7.64 -8.45 -4.00
N CYS A 61 7.09 -9.30 -3.13
CA CYS A 61 7.01 -10.74 -3.33
C CYS A 61 5.55 -11.19 -3.28
N ASN A 62 5.15 -12.04 -4.22
CA ASN A 62 3.84 -12.69 -4.22
C ASN A 62 3.99 -14.11 -4.75
N GLU A 63 3.36 -15.10 -4.09
CA GLU A 63 3.35 -16.51 -4.50
C GLU A 63 4.73 -17.08 -4.87
N GLY A 64 5.77 -16.69 -4.11
CA GLY A 64 7.14 -17.15 -4.33
C GLY A 64 7.88 -16.44 -5.48
N LYS A 65 7.27 -15.46 -6.13
CA LYS A 65 7.88 -14.64 -7.19
C LYS A 65 8.22 -13.25 -6.68
N ILE A 66 9.28 -12.67 -7.23
CA ILE A 66 9.63 -11.26 -7.02
C ILE A 66 8.98 -10.43 -8.13
N LEU A 67 8.02 -9.58 -7.74
CA LEU A 67 7.30 -8.69 -8.67
C LEU A 67 8.11 -7.45 -9.03
N GLY A 68 9.00 -7.02 -8.15
CA GLY A 68 9.86 -5.86 -8.38
C GLY A 68 10.82 -5.61 -7.24
N ILE A 69 11.96 -5.01 -7.57
CA ILE A 69 12.97 -4.58 -6.59
C ILE A 69 13.34 -3.14 -6.93
N ASP A 70 13.26 -2.25 -5.95
CA ASP A 70 13.67 -0.85 -6.08
C ASP A 70 13.75 -0.17 -4.71
N THR A 71 14.03 1.15 -4.70
CA THR A 71 13.73 1.99 -3.55
C THR A 71 12.22 2.11 -3.34
N PRO A 72 11.71 2.44 -2.14
CA PRO A 72 10.29 2.70 -1.94
C PRO A 72 9.71 3.71 -2.93
N GLN A 73 10.42 4.81 -3.18
CA GLN A 73 10.02 5.84 -4.14
C GLN A 73 10.06 5.32 -5.59
N GLY A 74 11.05 4.51 -5.94
CA GLY A 74 11.15 3.87 -7.26
C GLY A 74 9.98 2.90 -7.52
N ILE A 75 9.55 2.16 -6.50
CA ILE A 75 8.35 1.31 -6.60
C ILE A 75 7.10 2.17 -6.82
N VAL A 76 6.87 3.19 -5.98
CA VAL A 76 5.70 4.09 -6.11
C VAL A 76 5.68 4.79 -7.46
N GLY A 77 6.84 5.19 -7.98
CA GLY A 77 6.97 5.82 -9.30
C GLY A 77 6.58 4.93 -10.49
N ARG A 78 6.37 3.62 -10.27
CA ARG A 78 5.83 2.70 -11.29
C ARG A 78 4.30 2.74 -11.40
N PHE A 79 3.63 3.41 -10.48
CA PHE A 79 2.20 3.62 -10.58
C PHE A 79 1.94 4.70 -11.64
N ASP A 80 1.29 4.32 -12.71
CA ASP A 80 0.88 5.20 -13.80
C ASP A 80 -0.63 5.41 -13.78
N GLY A 81 -1.04 6.61 -14.13
CA GLY A 81 -2.44 7.02 -14.23
C GLY A 81 -2.98 7.65 -12.94
N PRO A 82 -4.21 8.17 -13.03
CA PRO A 82 -4.89 8.81 -11.91
C PRO A 82 -5.37 7.78 -10.88
N LEU A 83 -5.36 8.20 -9.61
CA LEU A 83 -5.92 7.46 -8.49
C LEU A 83 -6.84 8.39 -7.70
N TYR A 84 -7.95 7.86 -7.24
CA TYR A 84 -8.91 8.58 -6.41
C TYR A 84 -9.20 7.81 -5.12
N ALA A 85 -9.44 8.56 -4.04
CA ALA A 85 -10.02 8.05 -2.82
C ALA A 85 -11.53 8.26 -2.85
N LEU A 86 -12.28 7.20 -2.62
CA LEU A 86 -13.74 7.16 -2.51
C LEU A 86 -14.14 6.83 -1.09
N SER A 87 -14.95 7.68 -0.47
CA SER A 87 -15.45 7.47 0.91
C SER A 87 -16.91 7.89 1.04
N GLY A 88 -17.58 7.40 2.08
CA GLY A 88 -18.96 7.70 2.42
C GLY A 88 -19.42 6.84 3.60
N ARG A 89 -20.67 6.91 4.00
CA ARG A 89 -21.19 6.20 5.17
C ARG A 89 -21.29 4.69 4.93
N ASP A 90 -21.81 4.28 3.78
CA ASP A 90 -21.90 2.87 3.40
C ASP A 90 -20.73 2.50 2.50
N MET A 91 -19.59 2.21 3.12
CA MET A 91 -18.36 1.84 2.41
C MET A 91 -18.53 0.57 1.56
N TYR A 92 -19.26 -0.43 2.07
CA TYR A 92 -19.45 -1.66 1.32
C TYR A 92 -20.34 -1.46 0.09
N GLY A 93 -21.45 -0.75 0.25
CA GLY A 93 -22.32 -0.40 -0.87
C GLY A 93 -21.60 0.43 -1.93
N LEU A 94 -20.79 1.41 -1.51
CA LEU A 94 -19.95 2.23 -2.40
C LEU A 94 -18.94 1.40 -3.19
N LEU A 95 -18.29 0.43 -2.55
CA LEU A 95 -17.36 -0.47 -3.24
C LEU A 95 -18.05 -1.24 -4.35
N LEU A 96 -19.22 -1.81 -4.05
CA LEU A 96 -19.99 -2.57 -5.03
C LEU A 96 -20.53 -1.69 -6.17
N ALA A 97 -21.00 -0.48 -5.85
CA ALA A 97 -21.47 0.48 -6.84
C ALA A 97 -20.32 0.93 -7.76
N ALA A 98 -19.16 1.29 -7.18
CA ALA A 98 -17.98 1.68 -7.94
C ALA A 98 -17.52 0.58 -8.90
N ARG A 99 -17.45 -0.66 -8.45
CA ARG A 99 -17.03 -1.81 -9.28
C ARG A 99 -17.97 -2.14 -10.43
N ARG A 100 -19.23 -1.69 -10.37
CA ARG A 100 -20.22 -1.89 -11.44
C ARG A 100 -20.26 -0.74 -12.45
N SER A 101 -19.66 0.41 -12.11
CA SER A 101 -19.63 1.56 -12.99
C SER A 101 -18.67 1.36 -14.14
N ALA A 102 -19.10 1.68 -15.35
CA ALA A 102 -18.24 1.63 -16.54
C ALA A 102 -17.09 2.66 -16.49
N GLY A 103 -17.23 3.72 -15.67
CA GLY A 103 -16.20 4.73 -15.45
C GLY A 103 -15.06 4.29 -14.51
N VAL A 104 -15.13 3.08 -13.96
CA VAL A 104 -14.16 2.55 -12.99
C VAL A 104 -13.49 1.32 -13.54
N ARG A 105 -12.16 1.32 -13.60
CA ARG A 105 -11.38 0.15 -13.99
C ARG A 105 -11.20 -0.79 -12.82
N GLU A 106 -10.79 -0.25 -11.67
CA GLU A 106 -10.62 -1.01 -10.43
C GLU A 106 -11.05 -0.17 -9.22
N CYS A 107 -11.58 -0.86 -8.19
CA CYS A 107 -11.86 -0.26 -6.89
C CYS A 107 -11.61 -1.30 -5.80
N TYR A 108 -10.84 -0.93 -4.78
CA TYR A 108 -10.46 -1.80 -3.67
C TYR A 108 -10.41 -1.03 -2.34
N PRO A 109 -10.65 -1.71 -1.21
CA PRO A 109 -10.53 -1.11 0.12
C PRO A 109 -9.10 -0.66 0.40
N PHE A 110 -8.95 0.53 0.99
CA PHE A 110 -7.65 1.09 1.37
C PHE A 110 -7.80 1.96 2.63
N GLY A 111 -7.42 1.44 3.77
CA GLY A 111 -7.60 2.14 5.04
C GLY A 111 -9.06 2.54 5.31
N GLU A 112 -9.31 3.83 5.50
CA GLU A 112 -10.64 4.39 5.75
C GLU A 112 -11.41 4.80 4.47
N ALA A 113 -10.82 4.53 3.30
CA ALA A 113 -11.43 4.84 2.01
C ALA A 113 -11.37 3.62 1.08
N HIS A 114 -11.86 3.76 -0.13
CA HIS A 114 -11.53 2.89 -1.24
C HIS A 114 -10.62 3.63 -2.19
N HIS A 115 -9.60 2.97 -2.70
CA HIS A 115 -8.86 3.47 -3.83
C HIS A 115 -9.55 3.05 -5.13
N LEU A 116 -9.65 3.99 -6.05
CA LEU A 116 -10.34 3.85 -7.32
C LEU A 116 -9.39 4.24 -8.45
N ILE A 117 -9.16 3.30 -9.35
CA ILE A 117 -8.47 3.52 -10.61
C ILE A 117 -9.56 3.73 -11.66
N PRO A 118 -9.66 4.91 -12.28
CA PRO A 118 -10.68 5.19 -13.25
C PRO A 118 -10.41 4.50 -14.60
N ALA A 119 -11.46 4.35 -15.40
CA ALA A 119 -11.34 4.07 -16.83
C ALA A 119 -10.85 5.33 -17.56
N ASP A 120 -10.54 5.18 -18.85
CA ASP A 120 -10.22 6.32 -19.70
C ASP A 120 -11.43 7.27 -19.74
N GLU A 121 -11.21 8.58 -19.86
CA GLU A 121 -12.28 9.61 -19.88
C GLU A 121 -13.14 9.70 -18.60
N PHE A 122 -12.53 9.57 -17.43
CA PHE A 122 -13.22 9.65 -16.15
C PHE A 122 -13.56 11.11 -15.76
N ASP A 123 -14.85 11.35 -15.49
CA ASP A 123 -15.34 12.58 -14.87
C ASP A 123 -15.81 12.29 -13.43
N ALA A 124 -15.03 12.72 -12.44
CA ALA A 124 -15.33 12.55 -11.04
C ALA A 124 -16.67 13.17 -10.62
N ALA A 125 -17.06 14.31 -11.24
CA ALA A 125 -18.32 14.96 -10.92
C ALA A 125 -19.52 14.18 -11.52
N ALA A 126 -19.38 13.62 -12.70
CA ALA A 126 -20.40 12.74 -13.30
C ALA A 126 -20.54 11.47 -12.47
N PHE A 127 -19.44 10.87 -12.07
CA PHE A 127 -19.43 9.67 -11.22
C PHE A 127 -20.05 9.93 -9.83
N ALA A 128 -19.80 11.09 -9.22
CA ALA A 128 -20.46 11.46 -7.96
C ALA A 128 -21.97 11.57 -8.12
N ARG A 129 -22.45 12.13 -9.25
CA ARG A 129 -23.90 12.18 -9.54
C ARG A 129 -24.49 10.78 -9.77
N GLU A 130 -23.77 9.90 -10.45
CA GLU A 130 -24.17 8.50 -10.64
C GLU A 130 -24.36 7.81 -9.29
N LEU A 131 -23.37 7.90 -8.38
CA LEU A 131 -23.43 7.33 -7.03
C LEU A 131 -24.59 7.93 -6.20
N ALA A 132 -24.81 9.23 -6.29
CA ALA A 132 -25.94 9.88 -5.61
C ALA A 132 -27.30 9.33 -6.12
N GLY A 133 -27.43 9.11 -7.42
CA GLY A 133 -28.62 8.47 -8.03
C GLY A 133 -28.82 7.02 -7.61
N GLN A 134 -27.74 6.32 -7.21
CA GLN A 134 -27.78 4.94 -6.70
C GLN A 134 -27.98 4.86 -5.17
N GLY A 135 -28.20 5.99 -4.49
CA GLY A 135 -28.48 6.05 -3.06
C GLY A 135 -27.28 6.39 -2.18
N PHE A 136 -26.18 6.88 -2.77
CA PHE A 136 -24.96 7.32 -2.05
C PHE A 136 -24.71 8.83 -2.19
N PRO A 137 -25.62 9.72 -1.70
CA PRO A 137 -25.48 11.16 -1.88
C PRO A 137 -24.34 11.78 -1.07
N ASP A 138 -23.81 11.05 -0.10
CA ASP A 138 -22.69 11.44 0.77
C ASP A 138 -21.34 10.91 0.26
N ALA A 139 -21.30 10.29 -0.92
CA ALA A 139 -20.05 9.83 -1.53
C ALA A 139 -19.12 11.00 -1.81
N VAL A 140 -17.88 10.88 -1.35
CA VAL A 140 -16.81 11.86 -1.56
C VAL A 140 -15.72 11.22 -2.40
N ILE A 141 -15.35 11.87 -3.51
CA ILE A 141 -14.30 11.44 -4.42
C ILE A 141 -13.21 12.51 -4.42
N ARG A 142 -11.98 12.13 -4.14
CA ARG A 142 -10.82 13.04 -4.11
C ARG A 142 -9.64 12.42 -4.84
N PRO A 143 -8.81 13.20 -5.55
CA PRO A 143 -7.53 12.70 -6.02
C PRO A 143 -6.72 12.13 -4.87
N ALA A 144 -6.02 11.04 -5.11
CA ALA A 144 -5.16 10.36 -4.14
C ALA A 144 -3.77 10.15 -4.74
N GLU A 145 -2.77 10.05 -3.86
CA GLU A 145 -1.41 9.67 -4.24
C GLU A 145 -1.24 8.16 -4.02
N ALA A 146 -0.64 7.50 -4.99
CA ALA A 146 -0.38 6.07 -4.89
C ALA A 146 0.70 5.77 -3.84
N GLY A 147 0.54 4.66 -3.14
CA GLY A 147 1.52 4.09 -2.24
C GLY A 147 2.11 2.79 -2.79
N ILE A 148 3.00 2.17 -2.00
CA ILE A 148 3.59 0.85 -2.32
C ILE A 148 2.50 -0.21 -2.48
N GLU A 149 1.46 -0.14 -1.65
CA GLU A 149 0.34 -1.08 -1.64
C GLU A 149 -0.46 -1.02 -2.95
N ASP A 150 -0.70 0.18 -3.48
CA ASP A 150 -1.39 0.36 -4.77
C ASP A 150 -0.60 -0.26 -5.92
N VAL A 151 0.74 -0.06 -5.93
CA VAL A 151 1.62 -0.69 -6.92
C VAL A 151 1.61 -2.21 -6.77
N PHE A 152 1.65 -2.72 -5.53
CA PHE A 152 1.61 -4.15 -5.26
C PHE A 152 0.32 -4.79 -5.77
N ILE A 153 -0.84 -4.19 -5.45
CA ILE A 153 -2.16 -4.65 -5.94
C ILE A 153 -2.18 -4.67 -7.47
N LYS A 154 -1.71 -3.58 -8.10
CA LYS A 154 -1.65 -3.48 -9.56
C LYS A 154 -0.77 -4.58 -10.17
N LEU A 155 0.40 -4.84 -9.60
CA LEU A 155 1.32 -5.88 -10.10
C LEU A 155 0.73 -7.29 -9.95
N MET A 156 -0.03 -7.57 -8.87
CA MET A 156 -0.70 -8.87 -8.70
C MET A 156 -1.79 -9.13 -9.75
N HIS A 157 -2.49 -8.09 -10.21
CA HIS A 157 -3.58 -8.22 -11.18
C HIS A 157 -3.09 -8.25 -12.64
N HIS A 158 -1.84 -7.86 -12.90
CA HIS A 158 -1.27 -7.76 -14.26
C HIS A 158 -0.21 -8.82 -14.54
N GLU A 159 -0.08 -9.86 -13.71
CA GLU A 159 0.71 -11.05 -14.13
C GLU A 159 -0.05 -11.79 -15.24
N PRO A 160 0.61 -12.02 -16.40
CA PRO A 160 0.03 -12.78 -17.51
C PRO A 160 -0.16 -14.26 -17.19
#